data_d924f83508ddde3a8fb24b605847de54
#
_entry.id   d924f83508ddde3a8fb24b605847de54
#
_cell.length_a   1.000
_cell.length_b   1.000
_cell.length_c   1.000
_cell.angle_alpha   90.00
_cell.angle_beta   90.00
_cell.angle_gamma   90.00
#
_symmetry.space_group_name_H-M   'P 1'
#
loop_
_entity.id
_entity.type
_entity.pdbx_description
1 polymer ?
#
loop_
_entity_poly.entity_id
_entity_poly.type
_entity_poly.pdbx_seq_one_letter_code
_entity_poly.pdbx_strand_id
1 'polypeptide(L)'
;MPLGLLRTRAVFGAGRSFIRPNYAPWTVTRIRLYGSQDLSPGGPPQPGQETPEMPERDSRSDEPTLRSTLLRMFESAATTFASIAVLGLAGYSYYKYYKYLVLKKMDNAFNPGDPVLEVAGVAPSMGTEGSDTTHWIQREEQTRVDEIINGTTKGRYFLLIGEKGTGKSSMILDAMRKIDGAGVAMFEAHADLEIFRVRLGKALDFEYHEDIRGPRDATALLDIERALNKLEKVALRRRRKSKTPLILIVNSTHLVSDDEDGRDLLEMLQQRAEQWAASNLITIVFNSDDYWVYERLKRYASRMEVIPVPDLPKDKAMRALYQFRAQSPQ
;
A
#
# COMPACT_ATOMS: atom_id res chain seq x y z
N MET A 1 -46.64 -44.05 4.90
CA MET A 1 -45.95 -45.27 5.39
C MET A 1 -44.48 -45.16 5.07
N PRO A 2 -43.67 -45.64 5.97
CA PRO A 2 -42.45 -44.94 6.39
C PRO A 2 -41.14 -45.70 6.10
N LEU A 3 -40.01 -45.11 6.54
CA LEU A 3 -38.71 -45.75 6.84
C LEU A 3 -37.76 -45.92 5.64
N GLY A 4 -36.54 -45.43 5.66
CA GLY A 4 -35.49 -45.82 6.54
C GLY A 4 -34.26 -44.96 6.52
N LEU A 5 -33.84 -44.71 7.71
CA LEU A 5 -32.53 -44.26 8.14
C LEU A 5 -31.40 -45.19 7.64
N LEU A 6 -30.29 -44.61 7.18
CA LEU A 6 -29.00 -45.27 7.40
C LEU A 6 -27.91 -44.22 7.65
N ARG A 7 -27.49 -44.19 8.91
CA ARG A 7 -26.25 -43.63 9.39
C ARG A 7 -25.09 -44.49 8.91
N THR A 8 -24.03 -43.86 8.40
CA THR A 8 -22.70 -44.44 8.51
C THR A 8 -21.71 -43.40 9.00
N ARG A 9 -21.13 -43.74 10.14
CA ARG A 9 -19.93 -43.14 10.76
C ARG A 9 -18.70 -43.65 10.03
N ALA A 10 -17.73 -42.77 9.80
CA ALA A 10 -16.28 -43.07 9.83
C ALA A 10 -15.59 -41.77 10.18
N VAL A 11 -14.96 -41.56 11.22
CA VAL A 11 -13.88 -42.05 12.08
C VAL A 11 -12.51 -42.00 11.41
N PHE A 12 -11.63 -41.20 12.09
CA PHE A 12 -10.17 -41.09 11.99
C PHE A 12 -9.62 -40.33 10.77
N GLY A 13 -8.75 -39.31 10.92
CA GLY A 13 -7.77 -39.06 11.98
C GLY A 13 -6.43 -38.91 11.28
N ALA A 14 -5.91 -37.71 11.16
CA ALA A 14 -4.48 -37.50 10.94
C ALA A 14 -4.11 -36.12 11.40
N GLY A 15 -3.28 -36.06 12.41
CA GLY A 15 -2.75 -34.86 13.02
C GLY A 15 -1.87 -34.06 12.07
N ARG A 16 -2.08 -32.77 12.03
CA ARG A 16 -1.12 -31.80 11.54
C ARG A 16 -0.44 -31.17 12.74
N SER A 17 0.83 -31.49 12.89
CA SER A 17 1.75 -30.88 13.83
C SER A 17 1.78 -29.36 13.58
N PHE A 18 1.34 -28.60 14.57
CA PHE A 18 1.57 -27.16 14.66
C PHE A 18 3.06 -26.95 14.97
N ILE A 19 3.81 -26.48 14.01
CA ILE A 19 5.13 -25.91 14.24
C ILE A 19 4.91 -24.57 14.92
N ARG A 20 5.17 -24.51 16.22
CA ARG A 20 5.21 -23.25 16.98
C ARG A 20 6.50 -22.52 16.57
N PRO A 21 6.43 -21.22 16.20
CA PRO A 21 7.63 -20.43 16.09
C PRO A 21 8.24 -20.23 17.46
N ASN A 22 9.52 -20.59 17.58
CA ASN A 22 10.35 -20.42 18.76
C ASN A 22 10.61 -18.93 18.97
N TYR A 23 9.87 -18.29 19.86
CA TYR A 23 10.23 -16.98 20.38
C TYR A 23 11.32 -17.19 21.43
N ALA A 24 12.54 -16.78 21.13
CA ALA A 24 13.60 -16.67 22.11
C ALA A 24 13.20 -15.67 23.21
N PRO A 25 13.33 -16.02 24.48
CA PRO A 25 13.02 -15.06 25.55
C PRO A 25 14.07 -13.96 25.57
N TRP A 26 13.60 -12.72 25.61
CA TRP A 26 14.42 -11.54 25.83
C TRP A 26 15.14 -11.68 27.15
N THR A 27 16.47 -11.82 27.09
CA THR A 27 17.33 -11.73 28.28
C THR A 27 17.30 -10.31 28.81
N VAL A 28 16.57 -10.12 29.88
CA VAL A 28 16.65 -8.88 30.69
C VAL A 28 18.05 -8.82 31.30
N THR A 29 18.90 -7.98 30.74
CA THR A 29 20.19 -7.64 31.34
C THR A 29 19.93 -6.91 32.66
N ARG A 30 20.09 -7.62 33.77
CA ARG A 30 20.05 -7.03 35.11
C ARG A 30 21.22 -6.06 35.23
N ILE A 31 20.91 -4.78 35.31
CA ILE A 31 21.86 -3.76 35.76
C ILE A 31 22.18 -4.07 37.22
N ARG A 32 23.38 -4.51 37.50
CA ARG A 32 23.91 -4.68 38.85
C ARG A 32 24.16 -3.27 39.44
N LEU A 33 23.29 -2.84 40.33
CA LEU A 33 23.61 -1.73 41.24
C LEU A 33 24.67 -2.23 42.21
N TYR A 34 25.85 -1.64 42.17
CA TYR A 34 26.89 -1.78 43.16
C TYR A 34 26.40 -1.01 44.41
N GLY A 35 26.37 -1.70 45.57
CA GLY A 35 26.17 -1.05 46.84
C GLY A 35 25.36 -1.84 47.86
N SER A 36 25.90 -2.93 48.39
CA SER A 36 25.57 -3.36 49.74
C SER A 36 26.83 -3.90 50.36
N GLN A 37 27.42 -3.16 51.25
CA GLN A 37 28.48 -3.64 52.13
C GLN A 37 27.84 -4.58 53.14
N ASP A 38 28.31 -5.80 53.14
CA ASP A 38 28.02 -6.78 54.19
C ASP A 38 28.66 -6.34 55.50
N LEU A 39 27.84 -6.01 56.47
CA LEU A 39 28.24 -5.82 57.85
C LEU A 39 28.35 -7.18 58.53
N SER A 40 29.57 -7.71 58.63
CA SER A 40 29.90 -8.82 59.54
C SER A 40 30.23 -8.26 60.93
N PRO A 41 29.68 -8.84 62.00
CA PRO A 41 29.99 -8.38 63.34
C PRO A 41 31.44 -8.75 63.74
N GLY A 42 32.17 -7.71 64.15
CA GLY A 42 33.58 -7.84 64.57
C GLY A 42 33.76 -8.63 65.87
N GLY A 43 34.75 -9.51 65.87
CA GLY A 43 35.26 -10.15 67.09
C GLY A 43 36.11 -9.18 67.93
N PRO A 44 36.43 -9.52 69.19
CA PRO A 44 37.06 -8.63 70.16
C PRO A 44 38.53 -8.30 69.78
N PRO A 45 39.02 -7.09 70.15
CA PRO A 45 40.32 -6.60 69.74
C PRO A 45 41.46 -7.32 70.49
N GLN A 46 42.53 -7.69 69.77
CA GLN A 46 43.77 -8.09 70.34
C GLN A 46 44.65 -6.86 70.65
N PRO A 47 45.41 -6.85 71.78
CA PRO A 47 46.26 -5.71 72.14
C PRO A 47 47.63 -5.82 71.46
N GLY A 48 48.06 -4.73 70.84
CA GLY A 48 49.42 -4.52 70.40
C GLY A 48 49.66 -4.41 68.90
N GLN A 49 49.20 -3.36 68.26
CA GLN A 49 49.85 -2.83 67.06
C GLN A 49 49.79 -1.31 67.07
N GLU A 50 50.95 -0.71 66.93
CA GLU A 50 51.16 0.72 66.84
C GLU A 50 50.41 1.32 65.68
N THR A 51 49.64 2.39 65.95
CA THR A 51 48.89 3.15 64.90
C THR A 51 49.88 4.00 64.11
N PRO A 52 49.87 3.90 62.77
CA PRO A 52 50.54 4.91 61.96
C PRO A 52 49.73 6.20 62.01
N GLU A 53 50.39 7.30 62.29
CA GLU A 53 49.82 8.65 62.22
C GLU A 53 49.23 8.91 60.85
N MET A 54 47.96 9.18 60.84
CA MET A 54 47.27 9.73 59.66
C MET A 54 47.70 11.18 59.48
N PRO A 55 48.06 11.58 58.23
CA PRO A 55 48.26 12.99 57.96
C PRO A 55 46.95 13.74 58.15
N GLU A 56 46.99 14.86 58.88
CA GLU A 56 45.89 15.81 59.05
C GLU A 56 45.29 16.15 57.73
N ARG A 57 44.07 15.69 57.53
CA ARG A 57 43.22 16.13 56.41
C ARG A 57 42.80 17.56 56.72
N ASP A 58 43.44 18.48 56.03
CA ASP A 58 43.00 19.87 55.95
C ASP A 58 41.52 19.89 55.62
N SER A 59 40.66 19.97 56.61
CA SER A 59 39.22 20.16 56.48
C SER A 59 38.95 21.63 56.13
N ARG A 60 39.33 22.00 54.89
CA ARG A 60 38.66 23.10 54.26
C ARG A 60 37.27 22.59 53.88
N SER A 61 36.33 22.86 54.77
CA SER A 61 34.92 22.80 54.48
C SER A 61 34.62 23.84 53.37
N ASP A 62 34.71 23.43 52.13
CA ASP A 62 34.05 24.12 51.04
C ASP A 62 32.53 23.96 51.28
N GLU A 63 31.98 24.80 52.15
CA GLU A 63 30.53 24.99 52.20
C GLU A 63 30.10 25.42 50.79
N PRO A 64 29.26 24.63 50.12
CA PRO A 64 28.80 24.99 48.80
C PRO A 64 27.99 26.27 48.90
N THR A 65 28.58 27.37 48.50
CA THR A 65 27.88 28.65 48.48
C THR A 65 26.58 28.44 47.70
N LEU A 66 25.43 28.92 48.22
CA LEU A 66 24.10 28.79 47.59
C LEU A 66 24.14 29.07 46.10
N ARG A 67 25.05 29.94 45.69
CA ARG A 67 25.28 30.31 44.28
C ARG A 67 25.86 29.14 43.43
N SER A 68 26.79 28.35 43.97
CA SER A 68 27.38 27.20 43.26
C SER A 68 26.39 26.04 43.16
N THR A 69 25.55 25.86 44.20
CA THR A 69 24.48 24.84 44.17
C THR A 69 23.38 25.21 43.18
N LEU A 70 22.96 26.48 43.12
CA LEU A 70 21.99 26.95 42.12
C LEU A 70 22.52 26.85 40.70
N LEU A 71 23.81 27.15 40.43
CA LEU A 71 24.42 27.00 39.12
C LEU A 71 24.45 25.55 38.71
N ARG A 72 24.82 24.61 39.59
CA ARG A 72 24.79 23.16 39.28
C ARG A 72 23.36 22.65 39.02
N MET A 73 22.36 23.12 39.75
CA MET A 73 20.95 22.80 39.51
C MET A 73 20.49 23.34 38.16
N PHE A 74 20.90 24.56 37.79
CA PHE A 74 20.56 25.16 36.51
C PHE A 74 21.23 24.43 35.34
N GLU A 75 22.49 24.05 35.53
CA GLU A 75 23.25 23.27 34.54
C GLU A 75 22.63 21.86 34.28
N SER A 76 22.23 21.19 35.39
CA SER A 76 21.51 19.90 35.28
C SER A 76 20.13 20.07 34.65
N ALA A 77 19.39 21.10 34.98
CA ALA A 77 18.10 21.39 34.34
C ALA A 77 18.27 21.72 32.84
N ALA A 78 19.27 22.54 32.50
CA ALA A 78 19.57 22.91 31.12
C ALA A 78 19.96 21.71 30.26
N THR A 79 20.76 20.78 30.75
CA THR A 79 21.14 19.54 30.06
C THR A 79 19.93 18.63 29.84
N THR A 80 19.05 18.53 30.83
CA THR A 80 17.81 17.76 30.72
C THR A 80 16.87 18.36 29.66
N PHE A 81 16.68 19.68 29.71
CA PHE A 81 15.89 20.39 28.69
C PHE A 81 16.48 20.26 27.30
N ALA A 82 17.81 20.40 27.17
CA ALA A 82 18.47 20.20 25.87
C ALA A 82 18.26 18.79 25.32
N SER A 83 18.37 17.76 26.15
CA SER A 83 18.14 16.37 25.77
C SER A 83 16.70 16.14 25.28
N ILE A 84 15.72 16.67 26.00
CA ILE A 84 14.30 16.57 25.63
C ILE A 84 14.03 17.32 24.31
N ALA A 85 14.63 18.51 24.16
CA ALA A 85 14.48 19.30 22.92
C ALA A 85 15.09 18.58 21.71
N VAL A 86 16.29 18.00 21.86
CA VAL A 86 16.94 17.20 20.80
C VAL A 86 16.10 15.98 20.44
N LEU A 87 15.57 15.26 21.44
CA LEU A 87 14.72 14.10 21.22
C LEU A 87 13.41 14.49 20.52
N GLY A 88 12.79 15.58 20.93
CA GLY A 88 11.58 16.11 20.29
C GLY A 88 11.83 16.55 18.86
N LEU A 89 12.96 17.19 18.59
CA LEU A 89 13.36 17.63 17.26
C LEU A 89 13.69 16.45 16.35
N ALA A 90 14.37 15.43 16.88
CA ALA A 90 14.64 14.18 16.17
C ALA A 90 13.34 13.45 15.81
N GLY A 91 12.40 13.32 16.77
CA GLY A 91 11.10 12.70 16.52
C GLY A 91 10.26 13.46 15.49
N TYR A 92 10.26 14.80 15.57
CA TYR A 92 9.57 15.63 14.59
C TYR A 92 10.18 15.53 13.18
N SER A 93 11.52 15.54 13.09
CA SER A 93 12.25 15.39 11.83
C SER A 93 11.99 14.02 11.22
N TYR A 94 12.05 12.96 12.02
CA TYR A 94 11.73 11.60 11.60
C TYR A 94 10.30 11.51 11.05
N TYR A 95 9.31 12.07 11.76
CA TYR A 95 7.92 12.09 11.32
C TYR A 95 7.75 12.81 9.97
N LYS A 96 8.39 13.96 9.78
CA LYS A 96 8.34 14.71 8.51
C LYS A 96 8.99 13.95 7.38
N TYR A 97 10.17 13.38 7.64
CA TYR A 97 10.91 12.58 6.67
C TYR A 97 10.12 11.33 6.25
N TYR A 98 9.55 10.63 7.21
CA TYR A 98 8.74 9.45 6.96
C TYR A 98 7.50 9.75 6.10
N LYS A 99 6.77 10.80 6.42
CA LYS A 99 5.63 11.26 5.62
C LYS A 99 6.04 11.63 4.18
N TYR A 100 7.21 12.22 4.01
CA TYR A 100 7.76 12.52 2.70
C TYR A 100 8.09 11.23 1.94
N LEU A 101 8.69 10.25 2.61
CA LEU A 101 9.08 8.96 2.04
C LEU A 101 7.87 8.19 1.50
N VAL A 102 6.78 8.08 2.30
CA VAL A 102 5.53 7.42 1.88
C VAL A 102 4.97 8.04 0.59
N LEU A 103 4.90 9.37 0.54
CA LEU A 103 4.41 10.05 -0.66
C LEU A 103 5.37 9.92 -1.85
N LYS A 104 6.67 9.76 -1.61
CA LYS A 104 7.67 9.52 -2.66
C LYS A 104 7.56 8.09 -3.20
N LYS A 105 7.35 7.08 -2.33
CA LYS A 105 7.08 5.70 -2.76
C LYS A 105 5.86 5.65 -3.69
N MET A 106 4.74 6.22 -3.24
CA MET A 106 3.52 6.27 -4.04
C MET A 106 3.69 7.06 -5.36
N ASP A 107 4.52 8.11 -5.39
CA ASP A 107 4.85 8.82 -6.64
C ASP A 107 5.66 7.90 -7.58
N ASN A 108 6.55 7.09 -7.04
CA ASN A 108 7.34 6.13 -7.82
C ASN A 108 6.48 5.04 -8.48
N ALA A 109 5.35 4.64 -7.89
CA ALA A 109 4.42 3.68 -8.48
C ALA A 109 3.87 4.13 -9.84
N PHE A 110 3.93 5.42 -10.15
CA PHE A 110 3.53 5.97 -11.44
C PHE A 110 4.70 6.30 -12.37
N ASN A 111 5.89 5.81 -12.06
CA ASN A 111 7.03 5.95 -12.96
C ASN A 111 6.99 4.87 -14.04
N PRO A 112 7.66 5.05 -15.18
CA PRO A 112 7.79 4.01 -16.20
C PRO A 112 8.33 2.70 -15.63
N GLY A 113 7.90 1.55 -16.19
CA GLY A 113 8.31 0.23 -15.73
C GLY A 113 7.32 -0.39 -14.73
N ASP A 114 6.02 -0.37 -15.00
CA ASP A 114 4.99 -1.00 -14.15
C ASP A 114 5.19 -2.53 -14.07
N PRO A 115 5.29 -3.13 -12.87
CA PRO A 115 5.40 -4.59 -12.69
C PRO A 115 4.26 -5.38 -13.33
N VAL A 116 3.07 -4.78 -13.49
CA VAL A 116 1.94 -5.40 -14.18
C VAL A 116 2.27 -5.65 -15.65
N LEU A 117 3.01 -4.75 -16.29
CA LEU A 117 3.46 -4.90 -17.68
C LEU A 117 4.53 -5.98 -17.82
N GLU A 118 5.42 -6.13 -16.84
CA GLU A 118 6.42 -7.20 -16.85
C GLU A 118 5.75 -8.58 -16.76
N VAL A 119 4.79 -8.75 -15.85
CA VAL A 119 4.01 -9.99 -15.73
C VAL A 119 3.16 -10.26 -16.97
N ALA A 120 2.55 -9.23 -17.55
CA ALA A 120 1.79 -9.33 -18.81
C ALA A 120 2.69 -9.48 -20.04
N GLY A 121 3.95 -9.08 -19.97
CA GLY A 121 4.96 -9.16 -21.02
C GLY A 121 5.53 -10.58 -21.21
N VAL A 122 5.22 -11.53 -20.33
CA VAL A 122 5.48 -12.96 -20.54
C VAL A 122 4.59 -13.54 -21.67
N ALA A 123 3.48 -12.86 -21.99
CA ALA A 123 2.83 -13.06 -23.29
C ALA A 123 3.66 -12.35 -24.38
N PRO A 124 3.86 -12.92 -25.59
CA PRO A 124 4.85 -12.49 -26.57
C PRO A 124 4.77 -11.00 -26.85
N SER A 125 5.86 -10.30 -26.52
CA SER A 125 6.00 -8.86 -26.63
C SER A 125 6.02 -8.41 -28.08
N MET A 126 5.21 -7.42 -28.42
CA MET A 126 5.23 -6.71 -29.71
C MET A 126 6.52 -5.87 -29.87
N GLY A 127 7.70 -6.43 -29.78
CA GLY A 127 8.90 -5.60 -29.85
C GLY A 127 10.19 -6.29 -30.28
N THR A 128 10.13 -7.61 -30.45
CA THR A 128 11.27 -8.32 -31.05
C THR A 128 10.96 -8.53 -32.51
N GLU A 129 11.70 -7.86 -33.39
CA GLU A 129 11.69 -8.13 -34.80
C GLU A 129 11.96 -9.62 -35.02
N GLY A 130 10.90 -10.41 -35.23
CA GLY A 130 11.07 -11.80 -35.60
C GLY A 130 10.11 -12.84 -35.03
N SER A 131 9.21 -12.57 -34.08
CA SER A 131 8.25 -13.57 -33.62
C SER A 131 6.89 -13.01 -33.22
N ASP A 132 5.88 -13.39 -33.97
CA ASP A 132 4.44 -13.48 -33.63
C ASP A 132 3.66 -12.21 -33.23
N THR A 133 3.78 -11.14 -34.02
CA THR A 133 2.80 -10.03 -34.04
C THR A 133 1.46 -10.42 -34.73
N THR A 134 1.31 -11.67 -35.11
CA THR A 134 0.27 -12.16 -36.05
C THR A 134 -1.10 -12.39 -35.41
N HIS A 135 -1.22 -12.32 -34.07
CA HIS A 135 -2.49 -12.63 -33.40
C HIS A 135 -3.24 -11.41 -32.85
N TRP A 136 -2.65 -10.20 -32.95
CA TRP A 136 -3.32 -9.01 -32.47
C TRP A 136 -4.37 -8.49 -33.46
N ILE A 137 -5.62 -8.47 -33.04
CA ILE A 137 -6.70 -7.93 -33.84
C ILE A 137 -6.92 -6.49 -33.42
N GLN A 138 -6.59 -5.56 -34.31
CA GLN A 138 -6.82 -4.16 -34.04
C GLN A 138 -8.32 -3.84 -33.96
N ARG A 139 -8.75 -3.25 -32.85
CA ARG A 139 -10.12 -2.80 -32.61
C ARG A 139 -10.28 -1.32 -32.89
N GLU A 140 -11.48 -0.89 -33.24
CA GLU A 140 -11.81 0.51 -33.48
C GLU A 140 -11.75 1.32 -32.15
N GLU A 141 -12.14 0.68 -31.04
CA GLU A 141 -12.16 1.26 -29.70
C GLU A 141 -10.75 1.49 -29.15
N GLN A 142 -9.72 0.83 -29.71
CA GLN A 142 -8.33 0.94 -29.23
C GLN A 142 -7.84 2.39 -29.21
N THR A 143 -8.12 3.16 -30.24
CA THR A 143 -7.71 4.57 -30.34
C THR A 143 -8.27 5.38 -29.17
N ARG A 144 -9.53 5.13 -28.80
CA ARG A 144 -10.16 5.81 -27.69
C ARG A 144 -9.54 5.42 -26.35
N VAL A 145 -9.24 4.13 -26.16
CA VAL A 145 -8.54 3.63 -24.97
C VAL A 145 -7.12 4.23 -24.88
N ASP A 146 -6.40 4.30 -26.01
CA ASP A 146 -5.07 4.92 -26.06
C ASP A 146 -5.10 6.39 -25.64
N GLU A 147 -6.08 7.18 -26.12
CA GLU A 147 -6.26 8.58 -25.73
C GLU A 147 -6.50 8.75 -24.22
N ILE A 148 -7.28 7.85 -23.64
CA ILE A 148 -7.60 7.87 -22.21
C ILE A 148 -6.35 7.53 -21.40
N ILE A 149 -5.68 6.44 -21.75
CA ILE A 149 -4.50 5.95 -21.03
C ILE A 149 -3.28 6.88 -21.20
N ASN A 150 -3.22 7.63 -22.29
CA ASN A 150 -2.21 8.66 -22.48
C ASN A 150 -2.53 9.99 -21.74
N GLY A 151 -3.71 10.08 -21.09
CA GLY A 151 -4.13 11.27 -20.34
C GLY A 151 -4.45 12.50 -21.19
N THR A 152 -4.70 12.31 -22.49
CA THR A 152 -5.12 13.39 -23.38
C THR A 152 -6.55 13.82 -23.14
N THR A 153 -7.43 12.87 -22.78
CA THR A 153 -8.82 13.12 -22.41
C THR A 153 -8.92 13.58 -20.97
N LYS A 154 -9.54 14.72 -20.74
CA LYS A 154 -9.65 15.37 -19.42
C LYS A 154 -11.10 15.64 -19.01
N GLY A 155 -11.34 15.81 -17.71
CA GLY A 155 -12.63 16.23 -17.18
C GLY A 155 -13.65 15.11 -17.04
N ARG A 156 -13.27 13.87 -17.27
CA ARG A 156 -14.13 12.68 -17.22
C ARG A 156 -13.45 11.53 -16.51
N TYR A 157 -14.24 10.55 -16.11
CA TYR A 157 -13.81 9.21 -15.74
C TYR A 157 -14.55 8.21 -16.63
N PHE A 158 -14.04 7.00 -16.74
CA PHE A 158 -14.43 6.09 -17.79
C PHE A 158 -14.90 4.75 -17.25
N LEU A 159 -15.88 4.16 -17.93
CA LEU A 159 -16.31 2.79 -17.72
C LEU A 159 -16.20 2.04 -19.05
N LEU A 160 -15.24 1.11 -19.13
CA LEU A 160 -15.17 0.13 -20.19
C LEU A 160 -16.11 -1.02 -19.83
N ILE A 161 -17.08 -1.29 -20.70
CA ILE A 161 -18.07 -2.35 -20.48
C ILE A 161 -18.24 -3.22 -21.72
N GLY A 162 -18.41 -4.51 -21.53
CA GLY A 162 -18.63 -5.49 -22.59
C GLY A 162 -18.57 -6.88 -22.02
N GLU A 163 -18.94 -7.88 -22.78
CA GLU A 163 -18.93 -9.27 -22.33
C GLU A 163 -17.52 -9.77 -22.00
N LYS A 164 -17.46 -10.84 -21.23
CA LYS A 164 -16.20 -11.52 -20.92
C LYS A 164 -15.54 -12.02 -22.21
N GLY A 165 -14.23 -11.79 -22.32
CA GLY A 165 -13.48 -12.24 -23.49
C GLY A 165 -13.45 -11.27 -24.67
N THR A 166 -14.14 -10.12 -24.61
CA THR A 166 -14.11 -9.11 -25.70
C THR A 166 -12.77 -8.36 -25.84
N GLY A 167 -11.79 -8.63 -25.00
CA GLY A 167 -10.44 -8.05 -25.10
C GLY A 167 -10.23 -6.73 -24.40
N LYS A 168 -11.13 -6.29 -23.52
CA LYS A 168 -11.03 -5.03 -22.77
C LYS A 168 -9.70 -4.87 -22.02
N SER A 169 -9.35 -5.86 -21.18
CA SER A 169 -8.08 -5.82 -20.42
C SER A 169 -6.86 -5.86 -21.33
N SER A 170 -6.93 -6.58 -22.45
CA SER A 170 -5.86 -6.61 -23.45
C SER A 170 -5.65 -5.24 -24.11
N MET A 171 -6.73 -4.52 -24.43
CA MET A 171 -6.67 -3.16 -24.98
C MET A 171 -6.06 -2.18 -23.97
N ILE A 172 -6.41 -2.30 -22.70
CA ILE A 172 -5.83 -1.48 -21.62
C ILE A 172 -4.32 -1.75 -21.52
N LEU A 173 -3.93 -3.02 -21.48
CA LEU A 173 -2.51 -3.42 -21.39
C LEU A 173 -1.70 -2.96 -22.60
N ASP A 174 -2.27 -3.04 -23.81
CA ASP A 174 -1.63 -2.52 -25.02
C ASP A 174 -1.42 -1.01 -24.96
N ALA A 175 -2.45 -0.28 -24.53
CA ALA A 175 -2.34 1.17 -24.34
C ALA A 175 -1.30 1.54 -23.26
N MET A 176 -1.23 0.81 -22.14
CA MET A 176 -0.21 0.99 -21.12
C MET A 176 1.19 0.70 -21.64
N ARG A 177 1.38 -0.34 -22.46
CA ARG A 177 2.69 -0.66 -23.08
C ARG A 177 3.20 0.47 -23.96
N LYS A 178 2.34 1.12 -24.73
CA LYS A 178 2.71 2.27 -25.60
C LYS A 178 3.33 3.43 -24.85
N ILE A 179 3.00 3.58 -23.56
CA ILE A 179 3.52 4.64 -22.69
C ILE A 179 4.44 4.12 -21.58
N ASP A 180 4.83 2.82 -21.64
CA ASP A 180 5.64 2.17 -20.60
C ASP A 180 5.05 2.27 -19.20
N GLY A 181 3.71 2.30 -19.08
CA GLY A 181 3.00 2.47 -17.82
C GLY A 181 3.14 3.85 -17.16
N ALA A 182 3.79 4.81 -17.81
CA ALA A 182 4.08 6.12 -17.23
C ALA A 182 2.81 6.88 -16.82
N GLY A 183 2.65 7.15 -15.54
CA GLY A 183 1.50 7.88 -15.00
C GLY A 183 0.26 7.03 -14.77
N VAL A 184 0.34 5.72 -14.92
CA VAL A 184 -0.76 4.78 -14.77
C VAL A 184 -0.47 3.83 -13.62
N ALA A 185 -1.49 3.51 -12.83
CA ALA A 185 -1.48 2.40 -11.88
C ALA A 185 -2.71 1.54 -12.12
N MET A 186 -2.55 0.23 -12.19
CA MET A 186 -3.63 -0.72 -12.43
C MET A 186 -3.66 -1.79 -11.35
N PHE A 187 -4.85 -2.15 -10.91
CA PHE A 187 -5.07 -3.30 -10.02
C PHE A 187 -6.39 -3.99 -10.38
N GLU A 188 -6.52 -5.22 -9.92
CA GLU A 188 -7.71 -6.03 -10.12
C GLU A 188 -8.60 -5.97 -8.89
N ALA A 189 -9.88 -5.66 -9.07
CA ALA A 189 -10.88 -5.63 -8.01
C ALA A 189 -11.09 -7.03 -7.39
N HIS A 190 -11.68 -7.08 -6.22
CA HIS A 190 -12.01 -8.31 -5.52
C HIS A 190 -13.27 -8.13 -4.68
N ALA A 191 -14.01 -9.23 -4.45
CA ALA A 191 -15.21 -9.23 -3.63
C ALA A 191 -14.92 -8.89 -2.15
N ASP A 192 -13.84 -9.44 -1.63
CA ASP A 192 -13.38 -9.15 -0.26
C ASP A 192 -12.64 -7.82 -0.21
N LEU A 193 -13.12 -6.89 0.62
CA LEU A 193 -12.55 -5.56 0.81
C LEU A 193 -11.13 -5.57 1.37
N GLU A 194 -10.76 -6.56 2.18
CA GLU A 194 -9.41 -6.69 2.69
C GLU A 194 -8.43 -7.01 1.56
N ILE A 195 -8.82 -7.91 0.64
CA ILE A 195 -8.02 -8.25 -0.54
C ILE A 195 -7.99 -7.07 -1.51
N PHE A 196 -9.12 -6.38 -1.71
CA PHE A 196 -9.18 -5.18 -2.53
C PHE A 196 -8.21 -4.12 -1.99
N ARG A 197 -8.23 -3.86 -0.68
CA ARG A 197 -7.31 -2.97 0.00
C ARG A 197 -5.85 -3.32 -0.29
N VAL A 198 -5.47 -4.59 -0.10
CA VAL A 198 -4.10 -5.05 -0.32
C VAL A 198 -3.67 -4.87 -1.78
N ARG A 199 -4.55 -5.20 -2.74
CA ARG A 199 -4.26 -5.03 -4.19
C ARG A 199 -4.09 -3.56 -4.57
N LEU A 200 -4.96 -2.68 -4.06
CA LEU A 200 -4.84 -1.24 -4.24
C LEU A 200 -3.53 -0.72 -3.63
N GLY A 201 -3.19 -1.15 -2.41
CA GLY A 201 -1.94 -0.79 -1.76
C GLY A 201 -0.73 -1.20 -2.58
N LYS A 202 -0.71 -2.43 -3.11
CA LYS A 202 0.36 -2.92 -3.97
C LYS A 202 0.51 -2.08 -5.25
N ALA A 203 -0.60 -1.74 -5.91
CA ALA A 203 -0.58 -0.92 -7.12
C ALA A 203 -0.09 0.52 -6.88
N LEU A 204 -0.29 1.05 -5.67
CA LEU A 204 0.11 2.39 -5.28
C LEU A 204 1.45 2.43 -4.51
N ASP A 205 2.13 1.31 -4.33
CA ASP A 205 3.32 1.15 -3.46
C ASP A 205 3.07 1.77 -2.06
N PHE A 206 1.91 1.45 -1.49
CA PHE A 206 1.43 1.97 -0.22
C PHE A 206 1.14 0.85 0.77
N GLU A 207 1.87 0.86 1.90
CA GLU A 207 1.64 -0.05 3.01
C GLU A 207 0.75 0.61 4.07
N TYR A 208 -0.37 -0.03 4.39
CA TYR A 208 -1.36 0.55 5.33
C TYR A 208 -0.86 0.70 6.76
N HIS A 209 0.17 -0.06 7.16
CA HIS A 209 0.83 0.04 8.46
C HIS A 209 1.72 1.28 8.59
N GLU A 210 2.00 1.96 7.50
CA GLU A 210 2.81 3.16 7.47
C GLU A 210 2.11 4.40 8.06
N ASP A 211 0.83 4.35 8.36
CA ASP A 211 0.14 5.49 8.97
C ASP A 211 0.18 5.41 10.51
N ILE A 212 1.25 5.94 11.10
CA ILE A 212 1.53 5.92 12.55
C ILE A 212 0.38 6.52 13.40
N ARG A 213 -0.50 7.30 12.80
CA ARG A 213 -1.62 7.99 13.46
C ARG A 213 -2.98 7.34 13.20
N GLY A 214 -3.07 6.31 12.38
CA GLY A 214 -4.33 5.61 12.15
C GLY A 214 -4.70 4.71 13.32
N PRO A 215 -6.01 4.58 13.69
CA PRO A 215 -6.43 3.53 14.57
C PRO A 215 -6.01 2.18 13.97
N ARG A 216 -5.49 1.28 14.80
CA ARG A 216 -5.04 -0.07 14.37
C ARG A 216 -6.19 -0.95 13.89
N ASP A 217 -7.42 -0.61 14.30
CA ASP A 217 -8.65 -1.35 14.00
C ASP A 217 -9.49 -0.62 12.93
N ALA A 218 -8.83 0.00 11.94
CA ALA A 218 -9.54 0.66 10.85
C ALA A 218 -10.20 -0.38 9.95
N THR A 219 -11.44 -0.11 9.51
CA THR A 219 -12.11 -0.93 8.50
C THR A 219 -11.37 -0.85 7.17
N ALA A 220 -11.46 -1.90 6.34
CA ALA A 220 -10.83 -1.92 5.01
C ALA A 220 -11.23 -0.70 4.17
N LEU A 221 -12.49 -0.30 4.23
CA LEU A 221 -13.01 0.87 3.52
C LEU A 221 -12.32 2.18 3.94
N LEU A 222 -12.10 2.37 5.25
CA LEU A 222 -11.41 3.55 5.76
C LEU A 222 -9.93 3.58 5.33
N ASP A 223 -9.28 2.42 5.27
CA ASP A 223 -7.91 2.34 4.79
C ASP A 223 -7.80 2.65 3.29
N ILE A 224 -8.75 2.15 2.48
CA ILE A 224 -8.86 2.50 1.06
C ILE A 224 -9.00 4.02 0.92
N GLU A 225 -9.89 4.63 1.68
CA GLU A 225 -10.10 6.09 1.69
C GLU A 225 -8.80 6.85 2.05
N ARG A 226 -8.02 6.35 3.01
CA ARG A 226 -6.71 6.91 3.36
C ARG A 226 -5.71 6.81 2.24
N ALA A 227 -5.65 5.67 1.55
CA ALA A 227 -4.78 5.49 0.39
C ALA A 227 -5.15 6.48 -0.73
N LEU A 228 -6.43 6.64 -1.04
CA LEU A 228 -6.92 7.59 -2.02
C LEU A 228 -6.60 9.05 -1.62
N ASN A 229 -6.72 9.40 -0.35
CA ASN A 229 -6.32 10.72 0.16
C ASN A 229 -4.80 10.99 0.03
N LYS A 230 -3.97 9.96 0.14
CA LYS A 230 -2.52 10.08 -0.11
C LYS A 230 -2.25 10.22 -1.60
N LEU A 231 -2.94 9.44 -2.44
CA LEU A 231 -2.86 9.51 -3.89
C LEU A 231 -3.21 10.92 -4.40
N GLU A 232 -4.25 11.52 -3.88
CA GLU A 232 -4.63 12.91 -4.20
C GLU A 232 -3.48 13.90 -3.91
N LYS A 233 -2.79 13.74 -2.77
CA LYS A 233 -1.63 14.58 -2.44
C LYS A 233 -0.45 14.37 -3.39
N VAL A 234 -0.23 13.15 -3.84
CA VAL A 234 0.79 12.83 -4.86
C VAL A 234 0.42 13.49 -6.19
N ALA A 235 -0.83 13.32 -6.64
CA ALA A 235 -1.33 13.91 -7.87
C ALA A 235 -1.21 15.45 -7.86
N LEU A 236 -1.57 16.11 -6.75
CA LEU A 236 -1.40 17.56 -6.58
C LEU A 236 0.07 18.01 -6.69
N ARG A 237 1.00 17.20 -6.19
CA ARG A 237 2.44 17.49 -6.33
C ARG A 237 2.90 17.29 -7.76
N ARG A 238 2.48 16.19 -8.41
CA ARG A 238 2.87 15.84 -9.77
C ARG A 238 2.30 16.83 -10.79
N ARG A 239 1.08 17.32 -10.58
CA ARG A 239 0.45 18.36 -11.42
C ARG A 239 1.28 19.64 -11.54
N ARG A 240 2.12 19.95 -10.54
CA ARG A 240 3.04 21.10 -10.62
C ARG A 240 4.19 20.87 -11.61
N LYS A 241 4.51 19.61 -11.91
CA LYS A 241 5.59 19.20 -12.80
C LYS A 241 5.09 18.75 -14.17
N SER A 242 3.98 18.01 -14.19
CA SER A 242 3.34 17.46 -15.39
C SER A 242 1.92 18.00 -15.52
N LYS A 243 1.50 18.27 -16.75
CA LYS A 243 0.13 18.71 -17.08
C LYS A 243 -0.83 17.54 -17.33
N THR A 244 -0.31 16.30 -17.40
CA THR A 244 -1.12 15.09 -17.59
C THR A 244 -1.66 14.62 -16.26
N PRO A 245 -2.96 14.22 -16.16
CA PRO A 245 -3.52 13.62 -14.97
C PRO A 245 -2.88 12.24 -14.73
N LEU A 246 -2.87 11.79 -13.48
CA LEU A 246 -2.58 10.39 -13.17
C LEU A 246 -3.79 9.53 -13.54
N ILE A 247 -3.55 8.27 -13.85
CA ILE A 247 -4.59 7.33 -14.24
C ILE A 247 -4.59 6.16 -13.27
N LEU A 248 -5.76 5.88 -12.71
CA LEU A 248 -5.99 4.73 -11.84
C LEU A 248 -6.99 3.80 -12.52
N ILE A 249 -6.55 2.59 -12.82
CA ILE A 249 -7.38 1.57 -13.49
C ILE A 249 -7.84 0.54 -12.48
N VAL A 250 -9.15 0.39 -12.35
CA VAL A 250 -9.81 -0.65 -11.56
C VAL A 250 -10.28 -1.72 -12.52
N ASN A 251 -9.47 -2.76 -12.67
CA ASN A 251 -9.78 -3.87 -13.57
C ASN A 251 -10.76 -4.84 -12.89
N SER A 252 -11.59 -5.53 -13.70
CA SER A 252 -12.57 -6.51 -13.22
C SER A 252 -13.51 -5.98 -12.13
N THR A 253 -13.99 -4.75 -12.27
CA THR A 253 -14.83 -4.08 -11.26
C THR A 253 -16.09 -4.88 -10.90
N HIS A 254 -16.58 -5.74 -11.80
CA HIS A 254 -17.71 -6.64 -11.56
C HIS A 254 -17.44 -7.70 -10.47
N LEU A 255 -16.17 -7.91 -10.08
CA LEU A 255 -15.83 -8.80 -8.97
C LEU A 255 -16.10 -8.20 -7.60
N VAL A 256 -16.38 -6.90 -7.51
CA VAL A 256 -16.84 -6.30 -6.25
C VAL A 256 -18.20 -6.89 -5.90
N SER A 257 -18.42 -7.25 -4.64
CA SER A 257 -19.72 -7.77 -4.17
C SER A 257 -20.84 -6.75 -4.35
N ASP A 258 -22.04 -7.22 -4.69
CA ASP A 258 -23.26 -6.37 -4.69
C ASP A 258 -23.95 -6.38 -3.31
N ASP A 259 -23.18 -6.45 -2.23
CA ASP A 259 -23.59 -6.25 -0.85
C ASP A 259 -23.48 -4.80 -0.40
N GLU A 260 -23.75 -4.51 0.87
CA GLU A 260 -23.71 -3.15 1.42
C GLU A 260 -22.29 -2.57 1.31
N ASP A 261 -21.29 -3.34 1.73
CA ASP A 261 -19.89 -2.91 1.75
C ASP A 261 -19.33 -2.66 0.34
N GLY A 262 -19.64 -3.53 -0.62
CA GLY A 262 -19.20 -3.36 -2.00
C GLY A 262 -19.90 -2.19 -2.70
N ARG A 263 -21.16 -1.92 -2.36
CA ARG A 263 -21.89 -0.73 -2.84
C ARG A 263 -21.26 0.55 -2.29
N ASP A 264 -20.95 0.58 -1.01
CA ASP A 264 -20.29 1.72 -0.36
C ASP A 264 -18.91 1.98 -0.96
N LEU A 265 -18.17 0.91 -1.25
CA LEU A 265 -16.88 1.02 -1.96
C LEU A 265 -17.05 1.65 -3.35
N LEU A 266 -18.00 1.15 -4.16
CA LEU A 266 -18.22 1.69 -5.50
C LEU A 266 -18.68 3.14 -5.47
N GLU A 267 -19.56 3.49 -4.53
CA GLU A 267 -20.03 4.86 -4.36
C GLU A 267 -18.88 5.79 -3.94
N MET A 268 -18.06 5.38 -3.00
CA MET A 268 -16.86 6.12 -2.58
C MET A 268 -15.90 6.33 -3.76
N LEU A 269 -15.60 5.29 -4.53
CA LEU A 269 -14.73 5.39 -5.70
C LEU A 269 -15.30 6.31 -6.75
N GLN A 270 -16.63 6.27 -6.98
CA GLN A 270 -17.31 7.15 -7.91
C GLN A 270 -17.27 8.60 -7.46
N GLN A 271 -17.54 8.89 -6.19
CA GLN A 271 -17.44 10.26 -5.64
C GLN A 271 -16.03 10.82 -5.85
N ARG A 272 -14.99 10.02 -5.61
CA ARG A 272 -13.60 10.41 -5.89
C ARG A 272 -13.35 10.63 -7.37
N ALA A 273 -13.88 9.75 -8.24
CA ALA A 273 -13.75 9.89 -9.69
C ALA A 273 -14.36 11.19 -10.20
N GLU A 274 -15.56 11.54 -9.75
CA GLU A 274 -16.25 12.81 -10.08
C GLU A 274 -15.43 14.03 -9.65
N GLN A 275 -14.95 14.03 -8.39
CA GLN A 275 -14.17 15.12 -7.84
C GLN A 275 -12.84 15.32 -8.57
N TRP A 276 -12.14 14.22 -8.85
CA TRP A 276 -10.85 14.26 -9.53
C TRP A 276 -10.97 14.58 -11.01
N ALA A 277 -12.01 14.09 -11.68
CA ALA A 277 -12.33 14.46 -13.05
C ALA A 277 -12.62 15.98 -13.15
N ALA A 278 -13.43 16.53 -12.23
CA ALA A 278 -13.71 17.97 -12.20
C ALA A 278 -12.46 18.83 -12.08
N SER A 279 -11.46 18.35 -11.33
CA SER A 279 -10.18 19.05 -11.10
C SER A 279 -9.09 18.69 -12.10
N ASN A 280 -9.31 17.74 -13.01
CA ASN A 280 -8.29 17.15 -13.91
C ASN A 280 -7.06 16.67 -13.14
N LEU A 281 -7.25 16.00 -12.03
CA LEU A 281 -6.19 15.57 -11.14
C LEU A 281 -5.81 14.12 -11.36
N ILE A 282 -6.82 13.25 -11.32
CA ILE A 282 -6.71 11.81 -11.54
C ILE A 282 -7.88 11.39 -12.42
N THR A 283 -7.62 10.52 -13.38
CA THR A 283 -8.65 9.86 -14.19
C THR A 283 -8.84 8.44 -13.68
N ILE A 284 -10.04 8.08 -13.26
CA ILE A 284 -10.36 6.67 -12.93
C ILE A 284 -10.93 6.00 -14.16
N VAL A 285 -10.46 4.78 -14.42
CA VAL A 285 -10.96 3.90 -15.47
C VAL A 285 -11.46 2.61 -14.82
N PHE A 286 -12.75 2.40 -14.86
CA PHE A 286 -13.39 1.14 -14.44
C PHE A 286 -13.47 0.21 -15.63
N ASN A 287 -13.08 -1.07 -15.46
CA ASN A 287 -13.28 -2.11 -16.46
C ASN A 287 -14.21 -3.19 -15.88
N SER A 288 -15.31 -3.45 -16.56
CA SER A 288 -16.34 -4.40 -16.11
C SER A 288 -16.80 -5.32 -17.22
N ASP A 289 -17.04 -6.58 -16.86
CA ASP A 289 -17.68 -7.57 -17.72
C ASP A 289 -19.21 -7.57 -17.55
N ASP A 290 -19.71 -7.06 -16.41
CA ASP A 290 -21.12 -7.09 -16.05
C ASP A 290 -21.77 -5.71 -16.06
N TYR A 291 -23.02 -5.70 -16.50
CA TYR A 291 -23.81 -4.49 -16.64
C TYR A 291 -24.30 -3.88 -15.31
N TRP A 292 -24.35 -4.67 -14.23
CA TRP A 292 -24.79 -4.18 -12.94
C TRP A 292 -23.91 -3.04 -12.39
N VAL A 293 -22.61 -3.06 -12.71
CA VAL A 293 -21.69 -1.97 -12.34
C VAL A 293 -22.12 -0.66 -13.00
N TYR A 294 -22.51 -0.70 -14.27
CA TYR A 294 -23.05 0.48 -14.96
C TYR A 294 -24.33 0.97 -14.30
N GLU A 295 -25.26 0.07 -13.95
CA GLU A 295 -26.51 0.40 -13.27
C GLU A 295 -26.28 1.11 -11.91
N ARG A 296 -25.20 0.77 -11.23
CA ARG A 296 -24.81 1.44 -9.98
C ARG A 296 -24.19 2.80 -10.24
N LEU A 297 -23.17 2.86 -11.09
CA LEU A 297 -22.42 4.08 -11.34
C LEU A 297 -23.25 5.16 -12.03
N LYS A 298 -24.21 4.80 -12.91
CA LYS A 298 -25.02 5.78 -13.63
C LYS A 298 -25.90 6.67 -12.74
N ARG A 299 -26.23 6.20 -11.52
CA ARG A 299 -27.15 6.92 -10.62
C ARG A 299 -26.62 8.30 -10.23
N TYR A 300 -25.33 8.42 -10.00
CA TYR A 300 -24.67 9.64 -9.54
C TYR A 300 -23.66 10.17 -10.56
N ALA A 301 -23.68 9.63 -11.78
CA ALA A 301 -22.73 10.00 -12.82
C ALA A 301 -23.06 11.35 -13.46
N SER A 302 -22.15 12.30 -13.35
CA SER A 302 -22.20 13.56 -14.08
C SER A 302 -21.08 13.70 -15.13
N ARG A 303 -19.97 13.00 -14.91
CA ARG A 303 -18.75 13.07 -15.74
C ARG A 303 -18.31 11.71 -16.27
N MET A 304 -19.13 10.68 -16.10
CA MET A 304 -18.83 9.33 -16.61
C MET A 304 -19.00 9.28 -18.12
N GLU A 305 -18.00 8.71 -18.78
CA GLU A 305 -18.11 8.28 -20.17
C GLU A 305 -18.05 6.76 -20.23
N VAL A 306 -19.03 6.18 -20.91
CA VAL A 306 -19.11 4.72 -21.09
C VAL A 306 -18.56 4.36 -22.45
N ILE A 307 -17.66 3.39 -22.47
CA ILE A 307 -17.04 2.85 -23.68
C ILE A 307 -17.51 1.41 -23.82
N PRO A 308 -18.51 1.15 -24.67
CA PRO A 308 -18.94 -0.20 -24.93
C PRO A 308 -17.90 -0.91 -25.81
N VAL A 309 -17.52 -2.12 -25.41
CA VAL A 309 -16.63 -2.98 -26.16
C VAL A 309 -17.43 -4.20 -26.64
N PRO A 310 -18.05 -4.13 -27.82
CA PRO A 310 -18.86 -5.22 -28.37
C PRO A 310 -17.96 -6.40 -28.77
N ASP A 311 -18.57 -7.53 -29.09
CA ASP A 311 -17.87 -8.64 -29.71
C ASP A 311 -17.28 -8.25 -31.07
N LEU A 312 -16.27 -9.02 -31.50
CA LEU A 312 -15.69 -8.84 -32.81
C LEU A 312 -16.73 -9.08 -33.89
N PRO A 313 -16.85 -8.19 -34.90
CA PRO A 313 -17.65 -8.44 -36.08
C PRO A 313 -17.25 -9.76 -36.71
N LYS A 314 -18.24 -10.53 -37.18
CA LYS A 314 -18.07 -11.87 -37.74
C LYS A 314 -16.94 -11.94 -38.78
N ASP A 315 -16.85 -10.93 -39.63
CA ASP A 315 -15.83 -10.89 -40.69
C ASP A 315 -14.41 -10.74 -40.12
N LYS A 316 -14.23 -9.91 -39.11
CA LYS A 316 -12.95 -9.74 -38.43
C LYS A 316 -12.57 -11.01 -37.64
N ALA A 317 -13.55 -11.62 -36.96
CA ALA A 317 -13.36 -12.88 -36.22
C ALA A 317 -12.97 -14.02 -37.13
N MET A 318 -13.63 -14.16 -38.32
CA MET A 318 -13.30 -15.18 -39.28
C MET A 318 -11.90 -15.00 -39.87
N ARG A 319 -11.50 -13.79 -40.23
CA ARG A 319 -10.13 -13.49 -40.69
C ARG A 319 -9.09 -13.89 -39.67
N ALA A 320 -9.30 -13.52 -38.41
CA ALA A 320 -8.42 -13.88 -37.30
C ALA A 320 -8.30 -15.42 -37.16
N LEU A 321 -9.42 -16.13 -37.23
CA LEU A 321 -9.43 -17.58 -37.15
C LEU A 321 -8.66 -18.23 -38.33
N TYR A 322 -8.82 -17.72 -39.53
CA TYR A 322 -8.06 -18.21 -40.70
C TYR A 322 -6.57 -17.95 -40.55
N GLN A 323 -6.18 -16.77 -40.10
CA GLN A 323 -4.77 -16.44 -39.83
C GLN A 323 -4.17 -17.36 -38.78
N PHE A 324 -4.89 -17.58 -37.66
CA PHE A 324 -4.45 -18.47 -36.60
C PHE A 324 -4.25 -19.91 -37.09
N ARG A 325 -5.21 -20.44 -37.90
CA ARG A 325 -5.10 -21.79 -38.47
C ARG A 325 -3.98 -21.92 -39.48
N ALA A 326 -3.71 -20.89 -40.27
CA ALA A 326 -2.64 -20.90 -41.26
C ALA A 326 -1.23 -20.96 -40.64
N GLN A 327 -1.13 -20.53 -39.39
CA GLN A 327 0.14 -20.46 -38.66
C GLN A 327 0.35 -21.61 -37.66
N SER A 328 -0.72 -22.34 -37.27
CA SER A 328 -0.60 -23.57 -36.47
C SER A 328 -0.12 -24.69 -37.36
N PRO A 329 1.13 -25.18 -37.22
CA PRO A 329 1.54 -26.40 -37.90
C PRO A 329 0.70 -27.55 -37.35
N GLN A 330 0.14 -28.37 -38.27
CA GLN A 330 -0.53 -29.64 -37.94
C GLN A 330 0.47 -30.64 -37.39
#